data_274140ff05e6ea8e9a75dcb212fd5444
#
_entry.id   274140ff05e6ea8e9a75dcb212fd5444
#
_cell.length_a   1.000
_cell.length_b   1.000
_cell.length_c   1.000
_cell.angle_alpha   90.00
_cell.angle_beta   90.00
_cell.angle_gamma   90.00
#
_symmetry.space_group_name_H-M   'P 1'
#
loop_
_entity.id
_entity.type
_entity.pdbx_description
1 polymer ?
#
loop_
_entity_poly.entity_id
_entity_poly.type
_entity_poly.pdbx_seq_one_letter_code
_entity_poly.pdbx_strand_id
1 'polypeptide(L)'
;MLKPIKKGSLVETAIESLRGAIENGQWPVGSRLPVEAELSEALGISRNTIREAVRVLVHVGMLETRQGGGTYVRANRDAGETLRRIARSQLAEQLEVRLMLETEAARLAATRRTDSDLKAMSDALDARARAGDNLTDR
;
A
#
# COMPACT_ATOMS: atom_id res chain seq x y z
N MET A 1 19.97 5.45 29.86
CA MET A 1 18.58 5.98 29.73
C MET A 1 17.81 5.08 28.77
N LEU A 2 16.83 4.32 29.26
CA LEU A 2 16.00 3.44 28.42
C LEU A 2 15.05 4.32 27.61
N LYS A 3 15.06 4.19 26.27
CA LYS A 3 14.07 4.84 25.41
C LYS A 3 12.74 4.10 25.57
N PRO A 4 11.60 4.79 25.79
CA PRO A 4 10.30 4.13 25.83
C PRO A 4 10.01 3.47 24.48
N ILE A 5 9.72 2.16 24.51
CA ILE A 5 9.23 1.43 23.33
C ILE A 5 7.84 1.99 23.01
N LYS A 6 7.67 2.56 21.83
CA LYS A 6 6.36 3.05 21.38
C LYS A 6 5.42 1.86 21.31
N LYS A 7 4.29 1.91 22.03
CA LYS A 7 3.27 0.86 22.06
C LYS A 7 2.81 0.44 20.66
N GLY A 8 2.84 1.35 19.67
CA GLY A 8 2.58 1.08 18.27
C GLY A 8 3.52 0.06 17.63
N SER A 9 4.81 0.03 18.00
CA SER A 9 5.78 -0.88 17.36
C SER A 9 5.56 -2.36 17.74
N LEU A 10 5.07 -2.66 18.96
CA LEU A 10 4.75 -4.03 19.37
C LEU A 10 3.48 -4.56 18.69
N VAL A 11 2.47 -3.72 18.49
CA VAL A 11 1.26 -4.09 17.74
C VAL A 11 1.62 -4.35 16.27
N GLU A 12 2.42 -3.48 15.65
CA GLU A 12 2.89 -3.65 14.28
C GLU A 12 3.69 -4.96 14.11
N THR A 13 4.63 -5.24 15.02
CA THR A 13 5.38 -6.50 15.02
C THR A 13 4.46 -7.72 15.19
N ALA A 14 3.44 -7.62 16.03
CA ALA A 14 2.44 -8.68 16.20
C ALA A 14 1.62 -8.90 14.93
N ILE A 15 1.20 -7.83 14.27
CA ILE A 15 0.47 -7.89 13.00
C ILE A 15 1.33 -8.58 11.93
N GLU A 16 2.58 -8.18 11.78
CA GLU A 16 3.50 -8.77 10.81
C GLU A 16 3.75 -10.25 11.08
N SER A 17 3.96 -10.63 12.35
CA SER A 17 4.18 -12.02 12.75
C SER A 17 2.97 -12.90 12.46
N LEU A 18 1.77 -12.46 12.84
CA LEU A 18 0.52 -13.19 12.58
C LEU A 18 0.21 -13.26 11.08
N ARG A 19 0.39 -12.15 10.36
CA ARG A 19 0.22 -12.09 8.91
C ARG A 19 1.16 -13.08 8.20
N GLY A 20 2.44 -13.04 8.52
CA GLY A 20 3.44 -13.95 7.94
C GLY A 20 3.12 -15.42 8.19
N ALA A 21 2.66 -15.78 9.39
CA ALA A 21 2.24 -17.13 9.71
C ALA A 21 1.02 -17.59 8.89
N ILE A 22 0.04 -16.71 8.66
CA ILE A 22 -1.13 -16.98 7.82
C ILE A 22 -0.71 -17.13 6.34
N GLU A 23 0.10 -16.22 5.82
CA GLU A 23 0.59 -16.22 4.44
C GLU A 23 1.42 -17.47 4.12
N ASN A 24 2.23 -17.92 5.10
CA ASN A 24 3.04 -19.13 4.99
C ASN A 24 2.24 -20.43 5.21
N GLY A 25 0.93 -20.33 5.46
CA GLY A 25 0.04 -21.47 5.59
C GLY A 25 0.13 -22.22 6.92
N GLN A 26 0.75 -21.64 7.95
CA GLN A 26 0.76 -22.20 9.31
C GLN A 26 -0.68 -22.38 9.83
N TRP A 27 -1.57 -21.48 9.47
CA TRP A 27 -3.01 -21.61 9.66
C TRP A 27 -3.71 -21.48 8.30
N PRO A 28 -4.17 -22.59 7.71
CA PRO A 28 -4.87 -22.56 6.42
C PRO A 28 -6.18 -21.77 6.46
N VAL A 29 -6.61 -21.27 5.32
CA VAL A 29 -7.93 -20.61 5.18
C VAL A 29 -9.03 -21.54 5.68
N GLY A 30 -9.92 -21.03 6.52
CA GLY A 30 -11.00 -21.77 7.18
C GLY A 30 -10.60 -22.40 8.53
N SER A 31 -9.31 -22.44 8.87
CA SER A 31 -8.87 -22.95 10.18
C SER A 31 -9.09 -21.94 11.29
N ARG A 32 -9.23 -22.44 12.51
CA ARG A 32 -9.35 -21.63 13.72
C ARG A 32 -7.96 -21.13 14.15
N LEU A 33 -7.86 -19.85 14.45
CA LEU A 33 -6.67 -19.26 15.04
C LEU A 33 -6.56 -19.69 16.52
N PRO A 34 -5.35 -19.92 17.08
CA PRO A 34 -5.17 -20.11 18.51
C PRO A 34 -5.79 -18.97 19.32
N VAL A 35 -6.19 -19.22 20.55
CA VAL A 35 -6.77 -18.17 21.38
C VAL A 35 -5.75 -17.11 21.77
N GLU A 36 -6.21 -15.89 22.08
CA GLU A 36 -5.33 -14.75 22.41
C GLU A 36 -4.30 -15.07 23.52
N ALA A 37 -4.65 -15.96 24.44
CA ALA A 37 -3.75 -16.39 25.50
C ALA A 37 -2.56 -17.20 24.97
N GLU A 38 -2.83 -18.16 24.09
CA GLU A 38 -1.80 -18.99 23.46
C GLU A 38 -0.88 -18.16 22.53
N LEU A 39 -1.46 -17.24 21.76
CA LEU A 39 -0.70 -16.31 20.91
C LEU A 39 0.16 -15.36 21.74
N SER A 40 -0.37 -14.88 22.88
CA SER A 40 0.35 -14.02 23.84
C SER A 40 1.56 -14.74 24.43
N GLU A 41 1.43 -15.99 24.80
CA GLU A 41 2.51 -16.83 25.31
C GLU A 41 3.55 -17.13 24.21
N ALA A 42 3.10 -17.54 23.03
CA ALA A 42 3.98 -17.88 21.92
C ALA A 42 4.83 -16.69 21.42
N LEU A 43 4.26 -15.47 21.41
CA LEU A 43 4.95 -14.27 20.96
C LEU A 43 5.61 -13.46 22.08
N GLY A 44 5.40 -13.83 23.35
CA GLY A 44 5.96 -13.13 24.50
C GLY A 44 5.44 -11.68 24.68
N ILE A 45 4.23 -11.39 24.23
CA ILE A 45 3.62 -10.05 24.28
C ILE A 45 2.25 -10.08 24.98
N SER A 46 1.76 -8.91 25.38
CA SER A 46 0.50 -8.82 26.14
C SER A 46 -0.72 -9.27 25.33
N ARG A 47 -1.73 -9.85 26.01
CA ARG A 47 -3.02 -10.21 25.39
C ARG A 47 -3.71 -9.03 24.72
N ASN A 48 -3.57 -7.82 25.28
CA ASN A 48 -4.13 -6.60 24.68
C ASN A 48 -3.46 -6.26 23.34
N THR A 49 -2.13 -6.44 23.24
CA THR A 49 -1.39 -6.25 21.99
C THR A 49 -1.84 -7.26 20.93
N ILE A 50 -2.00 -8.54 21.31
CA ILE A 50 -2.54 -9.59 20.42
C ILE A 50 -3.95 -9.23 19.96
N ARG A 51 -4.82 -8.80 20.86
CA ARG A 51 -6.20 -8.42 20.53
C ARG A 51 -6.27 -7.27 19.54
N GLU A 52 -5.42 -6.25 19.71
CA GLU A 52 -5.32 -5.14 18.77
C GLU A 52 -4.83 -5.62 17.39
N ALA A 53 -3.80 -6.47 17.34
CA ALA A 53 -3.30 -7.05 16.10
C ALA A 53 -4.36 -7.90 15.38
N VAL A 54 -5.08 -8.75 16.10
CA VAL A 54 -6.18 -9.56 15.54
C VAL A 54 -7.29 -8.67 14.99
N ARG A 55 -7.67 -7.59 15.68
CA ARG A 55 -8.67 -6.63 15.19
C ARG A 55 -8.26 -5.99 13.86
N VAL A 56 -6.99 -5.62 13.71
CA VAL A 56 -6.47 -5.08 12.45
C VAL A 56 -6.57 -6.14 11.33
N LEU A 57 -6.18 -7.39 11.59
CA LEU A 57 -6.27 -8.47 10.62
C LEU A 57 -7.72 -8.84 10.26
N VAL A 58 -8.66 -8.69 11.18
CA VAL A 58 -10.11 -8.79 10.89
C VAL A 58 -10.55 -7.63 10.00
N HIS A 59 -10.13 -6.41 10.30
CA HIS A 59 -10.48 -5.22 9.51
C HIS A 59 -10.01 -5.31 8.05
N VAL A 60 -8.81 -5.84 7.82
CA VAL A 60 -8.28 -6.04 6.45
C VAL A 60 -8.78 -7.33 5.78
N GLY A 61 -9.65 -8.09 6.45
CA GLY A 61 -10.33 -9.26 5.89
C GLY A 61 -9.49 -10.55 5.84
N MET A 62 -8.34 -10.60 6.51
CA MET A 62 -7.55 -11.83 6.65
C MET A 62 -8.12 -12.78 7.69
N LEU A 63 -8.74 -12.24 8.73
CA LEU A 63 -9.40 -12.98 9.80
C LEU A 63 -10.89 -12.64 9.86
N GLU A 64 -11.67 -13.53 10.45
CA GLU A 64 -13.07 -13.29 10.84
C GLU A 64 -13.32 -13.78 12.25
N THR A 65 -14.10 -13.03 13.02
CA THR A 65 -14.55 -13.46 14.36
C THR A 65 -15.97 -13.99 14.28
N ARG A 66 -16.18 -15.21 14.77
CA ARG A 66 -17.51 -15.83 14.86
C ARG A 66 -18.00 -15.74 16.30
N GLN A 67 -19.21 -15.27 16.49
CA GLN A 67 -19.81 -15.11 17.81
C GLN A 67 -19.86 -16.47 18.54
N GLY A 68 -19.23 -16.56 19.72
CA GLY A 68 -19.10 -17.81 20.47
C GLY A 68 -18.14 -18.87 19.88
N GLY A 69 -17.59 -18.66 18.69
CA GLY A 69 -16.79 -19.64 17.97
C GLY A 69 -15.28 -19.37 17.88
N GLY A 70 -14.85 -18.14 18.19
CA GLY A 70 -13.44 -17.73 18.08
C GLY A 70 -13.11 -17.03 16.78
N THR A 71 -11.81 -16.93 16.46
CA THR A 71 -11.30 -16.26 15.28
C THR A 71 -10.82 -17.31 14.25
N TYR A 72 -11.14 -17.07 12.99
CA TYR A 72 -10.83 -17.97 11.87
C TYR A 72 -10.08 -17.24 10.77
N VAL A 73 -9.22 -17.96 10.04
CA VAL A 73 -8.54 -17.47 8.85
C VAL A 73 -9.55 -17.39 7.70
N ARG A 74 -9.79 -16.19 7.18
CA ARG A 74 -10.69 -15.93 6.05
C ARG A 74 -9.96 -15.87 4.72
N ALA A 75 -8.78 -15.25 4.71
CA ALA A 75 -7.94 -15.12 3.53
C ALA A 75 -6.47 -15.19 3.93
N ASN A 76 -5.65 -15.74 3.07
CA ASN A 76 -4.21 -15.83 3.28
C ASN A 76 -3.43 -14.60 2.77
N ARG A 77 -4.12 -13.60 2.26
CA ARG A 77 -3.54 -12.32 1.80
C ARG A 77 -4.44 -11.16 2.17
N ASP A 78 -3.80 -10.03 2.45
CA ASP A 78 -4.47 -8.75 2.60
C ASP A 78 -4.92 -8.26 1.21
N ALA A 79 -6.23 -8.17 1.00
CA ALA A 79 -6.80 -7.71 -0.27
C ALA A 79 -6.37 -6.27 -0.61
N GLY A 80 -6.26 -5.40 0.39
CA GLY A 80 -5.80 -4.03 0.22
C GLY A 80 -4.35 -3.95 -0.25
N GLU A 81 -3.46 -4.78 0.31
CA GLU A 81 -2.06 -4.86 -0.12
C GLU A 81 -1.94 -5.43 -1.55
N THR A 82 -2.73 -6.45 -1.85
CA THR A 82 -2.79 -7.01 -3.20
C THR A 82 -3.23 -5.96 -4.22
N LEU A 83 -4.29 -5.19 -3.92
CA LEU A 83 -4.75 -4.09 -4.79
C LEU A 83 -3.70 -2.98 -4.92
N ARG A 84 -3.03 -2.59 -3.83
CA ARG A 84 -1.93 -1.61 -3.90
C ARG A 84 -0.78 -2.09 -4.76
N ARG A 85 -0.43 -3.38 -4.70
CA ARG A 85 0.62 -3.99 -5.52
C ARG A 85 0.26 -4.00 -6.99
N ILE A 86 -0.99 -4.38 -7.31
CA ILE A 86 -1.52 -4.33 -8.68
C ILE A 86 -1.53 -2.89 -9.20
N ALA A 87 -2.01 -1.93 -8.41
CA ALA A 87 -2.04 -0.52 -8.81
C ALA A 87 -0.63 0.05 -9.07
N ARG A 88 0.36 -0.31 -8.25
CA ARG A 88 1.76 0.10 -8.48
C ARG A 88 2.36 -0.55 -9.72
N SER A 89 2.09 -1.84 -9.97
CA SER A 89 2.54 -2.54 -11.18
C SER A 89 1.93 -1.92 -12.43
N GLN A 90 0.63 -1.70 -12.44
CA GLN A 90 -0.06 -1.05 -13.56
C GLN A 90 0.45 0.38 -13.82
N LEU A 91 0.77 1.14 -12.77
CA LEU A 91 1.34 2.47 -12.94
C LEU A 91 2.72 2.43 -13.58
N ALA A 92 3.59 1.51 -13.17
CA ALA A 92 4.92 1.34 -13.77
C ALA A 92 4.82 0.97 -15.25
N GLU A 93 3.99 0.01 -15.61
CA GLU A 93 3.74 -0.40 -16.99
C GLU A 93 3.16 0.75 -17.84
N GLN A 94 2.21 1.52 -17.28
CA GLN A 94 1.65 2.70 -17.94
C GLN A 94 2.70 3.78 -18.18
N LEU A 95 3.60 4.01 -17.22
CA LEU A 95 4.68 4.98 -17.35
C LEU A 95 5.71 4.55 -18.41
N GLU A 96 6.02 3.26 -18.53
CA GLU A 96 6.89 2.74 -19.57
C GLU A 96 6.29 2.97 -20.97
N VAL A 97 5.02 2.60 -21.17
CA VAL A 97 4.31 2.84 -22.45
C VAL A 97 4.25 4.33 -22.77
N ARG A 98 3.93 5.15 -21.76
CA ARG A 98 3.87 6.61 -21.92
C ARG A 98 5.23 7.18 -22.32
N LEU A 99 6.32 6.74 -21.69
CA LEU A 99 7.68 7.16 -22.02
C LEU A 99 8.03 6.83 -23.47
N MET A 100 7.70 5.63 -23.94
CA MET A 100 7.92 5.22 -25.33
C MET A 100 7.14 6.10 -26.30
N LEU A 101 5.86 6.34 -26.05
CA LEU A 101 4.99 7.14 -26.89
C LEU A 101 5.42 8.62 -26.93
N GLU A 102 5.69 9.22 -25.78
CA GLU A 102 6.08 10.63 -25.66
C GLU A 102 7.47 10.87 -26.31
N THR A 103 8.40 9.94 -26.15
CA THR A 103 9.72 10.05 -26.80
C THR A 103 9.60 10.01 -28.31
N GLU A 104 8.83 9.10 -28.88
CA GLU A 104 8.63 9.00 -30.32
C GLU A 104 7.81 10.18 -30.87
N ALA A 105 6.80 10.63 -30.14
CA ALA A 105 6.02 11.83 -30.49
C ALA A 105 6.91 13.08 -30.55
N ALA A 106 7.80 13.27 -29.55
CA ALA A 106 8.76 14.36 -29.54
C ALA A 106 9.75 14.30 -30.71
N ARG A 107 10.24 13.11 -31.05
CA ARG A 107 11.13 12.90 -32.21
C ARG A 107 10.45 13.26 -33.54
N LEU A 108 9.22 12.82 -33.72
CA LEU A 108 8.43 13.14 -34.91
C LEU A 108 8.09 14.64 -34.97
N ALA A 109 7.70 15.23 -33.85
CA ALA A 109 7.42 16.66 -33.78
C ALA A 109 8.64 17.51 -34.14
N ALA A 110 9.83 17.13 -33.67
CA ALA A 110 11.07 17.85 -33.99
C ALA A 110 11.35 17.97 -35.50
N THR A 111 10.94 16.97 -36.30
CA THR A 111 11.11 16.95 -37.74
C THR A 111 9.95 17.53 -38.55
N ARG A 112 8.73 17.52 -37.98
CA ARG A 112 7.49 17.90 -38.68
C ARG A 112 6.93 19.26 -38.27
N ARG A 113 7.44 19.85 -37.18
CA ARG A 113 6.98 21.13 -36.64
C ARG A 113 7.13 22.27 -37.64
N THR A 114 6.21 23.20 -37.59
CA THR A 114 6.28 24.49 -38.26
C THR A 114 6.72 25.59 -37.29
N ASP A 115 7.06 26.77 -37.84
CA ASP A 115 7.36 27.94 -36.97
C ASP A 115 6.14 28.38 -36.16
N SER A 116 4.93 28.19 -36.71
CA SER A 116 3.67 28.44 -35.97
C SER A 116 3.50 27.50 -34.77
N ASP A 117 3.90 26.23 -34.90
CA ASP A 117 3.86 25.26 -33.80
C ASP A 117 4.85 25.65 -32.68
N LEU A 118 6.05 26.09 -33.07
CA LEU A 118 7.04 26.58 -32.11
C LEU A 118 6.54 27.76 -31.32
N LYS A 119 5.90 28.73 -31.99
CA LYS A 119 5.34 29.88 -31.33
C LYS A 119 4.22 29.47 -30.35
N ALA A 120 3.31 28.61 -30.75
CA ALA A 120 2.25 28.11 -29.90
C ALA A 120 2.79 27.36 -28.66
N MET A 121 3.84 26.56 -28.82
CA MET A 121 4.50 25.86 -27.70
C MET A 121 5.16 26.85 -26.74
N SER A 122 5.86 27.86 -27.25
CA SER A 122 6.47 28.90 -26.42
C SER A 122 5.43 29.68 -25.64
N ASP A 123 4.35 30.11 -26.28
CA ASP A 123 3.25 30.83 -25.64
C ASP A 123 2.58 29.99 -24.53
N ALA A 124 2.43 28.67 -24.75
CA ALA A 124 1.89 27.75 -23.77
C ALA A 124 2.81 27.55 -22.54
N LEU A 125 4.13 27.47 -22.76
CA LEU A 125 5.12 27.38 -21.68
C LEU A 125 5.14 28.65 -20.83
N ASP A 126 5.08 29.82 -21.45
CA ASP A 126 5.05 31.12 -20.76
C ASP A 126 3.75 31.28 -19.94
N ALA A 127 2.62 30.81 -20.47
CA ALA A 127 1.34 30.80 -19.75
C ALA A 127 1.40 29.88 -18.52
N ARG A 128 2.02 28.71 -18.65
CA ARG A 128 2.19 27.76 -17.54
C ARG A 128 3.11 28.31 -16.45
N ALA A 129 4.23 28.95 -16.82
CA ALA A 129 5.14 29.58 -15.86
C ALA A 129 4.41 30.63 -15.02
N ARG A 130 3.65 31.52 -15.68
CA ARG A 130 2.84 32.53 -14.98
C ARG A 130 1.76 31.97 -14.07
N ALA A 131 1.17 30.82 -14.43
CA ALA A 131 0.18 30.15 -13.59
C ALA A 131 0.84 29.48 -12.37
N GLY A 132 2.07 28.97 -12.51
CA GLY A 132 2.86 28.37 -11.42
C GLY A 132 3.26 29.38 -10.34
N ASP A 133 3.67 30.58 -10.74
CA ASP A 133 4.06 31.67 -9.81
C ASP A 133 2.88 32.14 -8.94
N ASN A 134 1.65 32.07 -9.44
CA ASN A 134 0.45 32.43 -8.67
C ASN A 134 0.03 31.41 -7.60
N LEU A 135 0.62 30.20 -7.58
CA LEU A 135 0.34 29.14 -6.59
C LEU A 135 1.29 29.16 -5.39
N THR A 136 2.41 29.88 -5.50
CA THR A 136 3.44 30.01 -4.44
C THR A 136 3.21 31.23 -3.53
N ASP A 137 2.28 32.12 -3.86
CA ASP A 137 1.99 33.34 -3.13
C ASP A 137 0.69 33.30 -2.28
N ARG A 138 0.28 32.09 -1.83
CA ARG A 138 -0.86 31.94 -0.90
C ARG A 138 -0.52 31.14 0.32
#